data_d6f520ce24cedcb1cfdd5e31367b0798
#
_entry.id   d6f520ce24cedcb1cfdd5e31367b0798
#
_cell.length_a   1.000
_cell.length_b   1.000
_cell.length_c   1.000
_cell.angle_alpha   90.00
_cell.angle_beta   90.00
_cell.angle_gamma   90.00
#
_symmetry.space_group_name_H-M   'P 1'
#
loop_
_entity.id
_entity.type
_entity.pdbx_description
1 polymer ?
#
loop_
_entity_poly.entity_id
_entity_poly.type
_entity_poly.pdbx_seq_one_letter_code
_entity_poly.pdbx_strand_id
1 'polypeptide(L)'
;MATATARACYKTTLMKREKTFKHLSFTLFAIITVGLMAATVMEKLHGTTYAIENIYCADWMIALWGTGTLSAIVYLQQRKLHRQPATLCLHIAFAVILAGALVTHTTGKQGQLHLRVGEYSNLYALPDGETEKLPFSISLHGFEVIRYAGTEAPMNYVSDIVIYDSKRTEGTISMNNIFRYRGYRLYQAGYDSDGKGTFLTVSHDPWGIGITYTGYAILLIAMLLFFTQPDSRFRTALRKGKSVAMVLLMLLATTTANARQAAPAAHIEEITIQQETVFNAEALYDSISNNRPLAMTCLATGTILFLLFCVNRKENKALQVLATWIKAVAWITVAYLTLQIALRWHIGGYIPLSNGYETMVFMAWCSMLLTPIAGNRAKEALPFGYIICGLALLVSTFGDTTEQIAPLPPVLRSPLLSIHVVVIMISYTLLAFTMLNGIAAIVINATQKDRALARSEIEELQRRSTIMLYPAVFLLTAGIFIGAVWANISWGRYWGWDPKEVWALITMLIYSVLFHSGSIKAMRRPMTFHIYCILAFLSVLFTYFGVNFILGGLHSYA
;
A
#
# COMPACT_ATOMS: atom_id res chain seq x y z
N MET A 1 -32.08 -32.51 38.01
CA MET A 1 -30.81 -33.08 37.53
C MET A 1 -30.69 -33.13 36.00
N ALA A 2 -31.69 -33.62 35.26
CA ALA A 2 -31.66 -33.76 33.80
C ALA A 2 -31.39 -32.45 33.03
N THR A 3 -31.92 -31.31 33.47
CA THR A 3 -31.72 -29.99 32.82
C THR A 3 -30.30 -29.42 32.98
N ALA A 4 -29.61 -29.75 34.10
CA ALA A 4 -28.23 -29.32 34.33
C ALA A 4 -27.25 -30.10 33.46
N THR A 5 -27.46 -31.42 33.32
CA THR A 5 -26.65 -32.32 32.49
C THR A 5 -26.82 -31.98 31.01
N ALA A 6 -28.04 -31.71 30.56
CA ALA A 6 -28.27 -31.25 29.18
C ALA A 6 -27.62 -29.90 28.86
N ARG A 7 -27.64 -28.94 29.77
CA ARG A 7 -26.96 -27.65 29.64
C ARG A 7 -25.44 -27.81 29.64
N ALA A 8 -24.86 -28.69 30.44
CA ALA A 8 -23.44 -28.99 30.47
C ALA A 8 -23.00 -29.64 29.16
N CYS A 9 -23.74 -30.65 28.67
CA CYS A 9 -23.49 -31.31 27.38
C CYS A 9 -23.56 -30.32 26.20
N TYR A 10 -24.59 -29.48 26.16
CA TYR A 10 -24.73 -28.42 25.14
C TYR A 10 -23.56 -27.43 25.17
N LYS A 11 -23.13 -26.98 26.36
CA LYS A 11 -21.98 -26.06 26.52
C LYS A 11 -20.69 -26.71 26.07
N THR A 12 -20.47 -27.99 26.34
CA THR A 12 -19.29 -28.74 25.91
C THR A 12 -19.26 -28.90 24.39
N THR A 13 -20.40 -29.19 23.76
CA THR A 13 -20.53 -29.29 22.30
C THR A 13 -20.28 -27.97 21.62
N LEU A 14 -20.80 -26.85 22.13
CA LEU A 14 -20.53 -25.50 21.63
C LEU A 14 -19.04 -25.16 21.72
N MET A 15 -18.38 -25.47 22.84
CA MET A 15 -16.94 -25.21 23.01
C MET A 15 -16.08 -26.07 22.08
N LYS A 16 -16.43 -27.32 21.81
CA LYS A 16 -15.75 -28.16 20.82
C LYS A 16 -15.90 -27.57 19.42
N ARG A 17 -17.12 -27.20 19.03
CA ARG A 17 -17.43 -26.60 17.73
C ARG A 17 -16.66 -25.27 17.53
N GLU A 18 -16.60 -24.40 18.54
CA GLU A 18 -15.81 -23.15 18.50
C GLU A 18 -14.30 -23.44 18.24
N LYS A 19 -13.73 -24.44 18.94
CA LYS A 19 -12.34 -24.83 18.73
C LYS A 19 -12.10 -25.34 17.31
N THR A 20 -12.99 -26.18 16.79
CA THR A 20 -12.88 -26.75 15.43
C THR A 20 -12.86 -25.64 14.38
N PHE A 21 -13.85 -24.74 14.37
CA PHE A 21 -13.90 -23.64 13.39
C PHE A 21 -12.76 -22.64 13.55
N LYS A 22 -12.30 -22.41 14.79
CA LYS A 22 -11.09 -21.62 15.03
C LYS A 22 -9.87 -22.24 14.34
N HIS A 23 -9.61 -23.54 14.59
CA HIS A 23 -8.44 -24.20 13.98
C HIS A 23 -8.57 -24.24 12.46
N LEU A 24 -9.75 -24.60 11.94
CA LEU A 24 -10.00 -24.63 10.51
C LEU A 24 -9.74 -23.28 9.86
N SER A 25 -10.29 -22.19 10.39
CA SER A 25 -10.10 -20.83 9.83
C SER A 25 -8.63 -20.42 9.80
N PHE A 26 -7.89 -20.62 10.90
CA PHE A 26 -6.46 -20.25 10.93
C PHE A 26 -5.57 -21.17 10.09
N THR A 27 -5.92 -22.45 9.97
CA THR A 27 -5.21 -23.39 9.08
C THR A 27 -5.43 -23.03 7.62
N LEU A 28 -6.67 -22.77 7.20
CA LEU A 28 -6.97 -22.33 5.84
C LEU A 28 -6.31 -20.99 5.52
N PHE A 29 -6.33 -20.05 6.45
CA PHE A 29 -5.63 -18.78 6.33
C PHE A 29 -4.12 -18.95 6.10
N ALA A 30 -3.48 -19.85 6.86
CA ALA A 30 -2.07 -20.16 6.68
C ALA A 30 -1.79 -20.84 5.34
N ILE A 31 -2.63 -21.81 4.94
CA ILE A 31 -2.51 -22.50 3.63
C ILE A 31 -2.64 -21.50 2.49
N ILE A 32 -3.62 -20.60 2.52
CA ILE A 32 -3.81 -19.56 1.50
C ILE A 32 -2.57 -18.66 1.45
N THR A 33 -2.08 -18.18 2.59
CA THR A 33 -0.91 -17.29 2.63
C THR A 33 0.34 -17.97 2.05
N VAL A 34 0.61 -19.22 2.43
CA VAL A 34 1.74 -19.99 1.89
C VAL A 34 1.52 -20.34 0.42
N GLY A 35 0.28 -20.66 0.03
CA GLY A 35 -0.09 -20.91 -1.37
C GLY A 35 0.16 -19.70 -2.26
N LEU A 36 -0.18 -18.49 -1.81
CA LEU A 36 0.13 -17.25 -2.54
C LEU A 36 1.64 -17.02 -2.67
N MET A 37 2.42 -17.29 -1.62
CA MET A 37 3.90 -17.22 -1.70
C MET A 37 4.45 -18.21 -2.73
N ALA A 38 3.99 -19.46 -2.70
CA ALA A 38 4.40 -20.47 -3.67
C ALA A 38 3.98 -20.08 -5.10
N ALA A 39 2.79 -19.51 -5.27
CA ALA A 39 2.29 -19.06 -6.56
C ALA A 39 3.21 -18.02 -7.23
N THR A 40 3.76 -17.07 -6.47
CA THR A 40 4.70 -16.07 -7.04
C THR A 40 6.03 -16.69 -7.48
N VAL A 41 6.47 -17.77 -6.82
CA VAL A 41 7.65 -18.54 -7.26
C VAL A 41 7.32 -19.31 -8.54
N MET A 42 6.16 -19.97 -8.60
CA MET A 42 5.71 -20.69 -9.81
C MET A 42 5.51 -19.72 -10.98
N GLU A 43 5.00 -18.51 -10.72
CA GLU A 43 4.88 -17.46 -11.72
C GLU A 43 6.24 -17.07 -12.31
N LYS A 44 7.27 -16.94 -11.47
CA LYS A 44 8.64 -16.66 -11.95
C LYS A 44 9.21 -17.79 -12.81
N LEU A 45 8.86 -19.05 -12.51
CA LEU A 45 9.41 -20.22 -13.20
C LEU A 45 8.64 -20.55 -14.50
N HIS A 46 7.33 -20.36 -14.52
CA HIS A 46 6.44 -20.83 -15.59
C HIS A 46 5.67 -19.71 -16.30
N GLY A 47 5.78 -18.47 -15.82
CA GLY A 47 5.10 -17.30 -16.36
C GLY A 47 3.75 -17.00 -15.70
N THR A 48 3.27 -15.77 -15.92
CA THR A 48 2.06 -15.23 -15.27
C THR A 48 0.80 -15.96 -15.68
N THR A 49 0.65 -16.34 -16.97
CA THR A 49 -0.51 -17.08 -17.47
C THR A 49 -0.66 -18.42 -16.74
N TYR A 50 0.43 -19.18 -16.62
CA TYR A 50 0.43 -20.44 -15.88
C TYR A 50 -0.03 -20.27 -14.43
N ALA A 51 0.48 -19.24 -13.73
CA ALA A 51 0.13 -19.01 -12.32
C ALA A 51 -1.34 -18.58 -12.17
N ILE A 52 -1.86 -17.78 -13.10
CA ILE A 52 -3.27 -17.36 -13.09
C ILE A 52 -4.18 -18.57 -13.27
N GLU A 53 -3.96 -19.39 -14.29
CA GLU A 53 -4.85 -20.51 -14.64
C GLU A 53 -4.77 -21.66 -13.62
N ASN A 54 -3.57 -22.00 -13.16
CA ASN A 54 -3.36 -23.22 -12.35
C ASN A 54 -3.35 -22.96 -10.84
N ILE A 55 -3.20 -21.70 -10.40
CA ILE A 55 -3.09 -21.39 -8.97
C ILE A 55 -4.06 -20.27 -8.56
N TYR A 56 -3.88 -19.04 -9.03
CA TYR A 56 -4.63 -17.90 -8.51
C TYR A 56 -6.14 -17.96 -8.78
N CYS A 57 -6.51 -18.34 -10.01
CA CYS A 57 -7.90 -18.45 -10.45
C CYS A 57 -8.39 -19.91 -10.55
N ALA A 58 -7.56 -20.89 -10.15
CA ALA A 58 -7.94 -22.30 -10.15
C ALA A 58 -9.08 -22.58 -9.16
N ASP A 59 -9.97 -23.50 -9.52
CA ASP A 59 -11.15 -23.88 -8.71
C ASP A 59 -10.79 -24.27 -7.28
N TRP A 60 -9.66 -24.96 -7.09
CA TRP A 60 -9.22 -25.35 -5.75
C TRP A 60 -8.85 -24.15 -4.87
N MET A 61 -8.24 -23.09 -5.44
CA MET A 61 -7.90 -21.87 -4.72
C MET A 61 -9.16 -21.06 -4.40
N ILE A 62 -10.08 -20.97 -5.35
CA ILE A 62 -11.41 -20.35 -5.13
C ILE A 62 -12.16 -21.06 -4.01
N ALA A 63 -12.16 -22.41 -4.02
CA ALA A 63 -12.76 -23.21 -2.96
C ALA A 63 -12.09 -22.99 -1.60
N LEU A 64 -10.77 -22.80 -1.54
CA LEU A 64 -10.04 -22.47 -0.31
C LEU A 64 -10.48 -21.10 0.24
N TRP A 65 -10.55 -20.05 -0.60
CA TRP A 65 -11.03 -18.74 -0.20
C TRP A 65 -12.48 -18.80 0.30
N GLY A 66 -13.37 -19.50 -0.41
CA GLY A 66 -14.77 -19.67 -0.03
C GLY A 66 -14.93 -20.41 1.30
N THR A 67 -14.26 -21.54 1.45
CA THR A 67 -14.30 -22.35 2.68
C THR A 67 -13.69 -21.59 3.87
N GLY A 68 -12.59 -20.87 3.65
CA GLY A 68 -11.95 -20.04 4.66
C GLY A 68 -12.88 -18.93 5.14
N THR A 69 -13.56 -18.25 4.22
CA THR A 69 -14.51 -17.18 4.51
C THR A 69 -15.72 -17.70 5.30
N LEU A 70 -16.33 -18.80 4.85
CA LEU A 70 -17.45 -19.42 5.55
C LEU A 70 -17.06 -19.90 6.95
N SER A 71 -15.90 -20.56 7.08
CA SER A 71 -15.36 -20.97 8.38
C SER A 71 -15.14 -19.77 9.32
N ALA A 72 -14.59 -18.67 8.81
CA ALA A 72 -14.38 -17.44 9.57
C ALA A 72 -15.73 -16.82 10.03
N ILE A 73 -16.73 -16.77 9.17
CA ILE A 73 -18.08 -16.26 9.53
C ILE A 73 -18.69 -17.09 10.66
N VAL A 74 -18.63 -18.43 10.57
CA VAL A 74 -19.14 -19.32 11.62
C VAL A 74 -18.38 -19.10 12.94
N TYR A 75 -17.04 -18.96 12.88
CA TYR A 75 -16.23 -18.67 14.05
C TYR A 75 -16.58 -17.32 14.70
N LEU A 76 -16.78 -16.27 13.89
CA LEU A 76 -17.20 -14.94 14.35
C LEU A 76 -18.55 -14.98 15.07
N GLN A 77 -19.54 -15.73 14.53
CA GLN A 77 -20.85 -15.90 15.17
C GLN A 77 -20.72 -16.61 16.53
N GLN A 78 -19.91 -17.70 16.59
CA GLN A 78 -19.72 -18.45 17.84
C GLN A 78 -19.03 -17.63 18.92
N ARG A 79 -18.09 -16.75 18.55
CA ARG A 79 -17.42 -15.81 19.47
C ARG A 79 -18.25 -14.59 19.82
N LYS A 80 -19.48 -14.47 19.28
CA LYS A 80 -20.35 -13.31 19.44
C LYS A 80 -19.67 -11.99 19.08
N LEU A 81 -18.74 -12.02 18.12
CA LEU A 81 -18.02 -10.85 17.63
C LEU A 81 -18.89 -9.88 16.85
N HIS A 82 -20.13 -10.30 16.51
CA HIS A 82 -21.19 -9.40 16.02
C HIS A 82 -21.54 -8.26 17.00
N ARG A 83 -21.17 -8.37 18.28
CA ARG A 83 -21.29 -7.30 19.27
C ARG A 83 -20.19 -6.25 19.19
N GLN A 84 -19.17 -6.45 18.36
CA GLN A 84 -18.07 -5.51 18.11
C GLN A 84 -18.21 -4.98 16.68
N PRO A 85 -18.87 -3.82 16.46
CA PRO A 85 -19.27 -3.37 15.13
C PRO A 85 -18.06 -3.16 14.19
N ALA A 86 -16.95 -2.59 14.66
CA ALA A 86 -15.76 -2.41 13.85
C ALA A 86 -15.19 -3.76 13.35
N THR A 87 -15.11 -4.77 14.24
CA THR A 87 -14.62 -6.11 13.87
C THR A 87 -15.57 -6.79 12.89
N LEU A 88 -16.90 -6.69 13.13
CA LEU A 88 -17.90 -7.27 12.23
C LEU A 88 -17.84 -6.64 10.84
N CYS A 89 -17.86 -5.30 10.77
CA CYS A 89 -17.78 -4.57 9.50
C CYS A 89 -16.52 -4.92 8.72
N LEU A 90 -15.36 -5.06 9.39
CA LEU A 90 -14.10 -5.45 8.75
C LEU A 90 -14.19 -6.81 8.05
N HIS A 91 -14.74 -7.82 8.74
CA HIS A 91 -14.86 -9.16 8.16
C HIS A 91 -15.96 -9.23 7.08
N ILE A 92 -17.06 -8.48 7.24
CA ILE A 92 -18.07 -8.35 6.19
C ILE A 92 -17.48 -7.69 4.95
N ALA A 93 -16.67 -6.65 5.12
CA ALA A 93 -16.00 -5.98 4.00
C ALA A 93 -15.17 -6.96 3.17
N PHE A 94 -14.32 -7.78 3.80
CA PHE A 94 -13.54 -8.80 3.09
C PHE A 94 -14.43 -9.86 2.43
N ALA A 95 -15.50 -10.30 3.08
CA ALA A 95 -16.44 -11.26 2.49
C ALA A 95 -17.13 -10.67 1.24
N VAL A 96 -17.51 -9.39 1.27
CA VAL A 96 -18.11 -8.68 0.13
C VAL A 96 -17.09 -8.50 -0.99
N ILE A 97 -15.83 -8.14 -0.68
CA ILE A 97 -14.74 -8.04 -1.67
C ILE A 97 -14.52 -9.37 -2.37
N LEU A 98 -14.43 -10.48 -1.63
CA LEU A 98 -14.27 -11.82 -2.20
C LEU A 98 -15.48 -12.25 -3.02
N ALA A 99 -16.70 -11.91 -2.58
CA ALA A 99 -17.91 -12.16 -3.38
C ALA A 99 -17.90 -11.35 -4.69
N GLY A 100 -17.48 -10.09 -4.65
CA GLY A 100 -17.31 -9.27 -5.85
C GLY A 100 -16.26 -9.82 -6.79
N ALA A 101 -15.12 -10.28 -6.27
CA ALA A 101 -14.07 -10.92 -7.05
C ALA A 101 -14.57 -12.22 -7.72
N LEU A 102 -15.36 -13.03 -7.02
CA LEU A 102 -15.97 -14.23 -7.59
C LEU A 102 -16.96 -13.89 -8.71
N VAL A 103 -17.80 -12.86 -8.52
CA VAL A 103 -18.71 -12.39 -9.56
C VAL A 103 -17.95 -11.88 -10.79
N THR A 104 -16.92 -11.07 -10.60
CA THR A 104 -16.04 -10.64 -11.71
C THR A 104 -15.42 -11.83 -12.43
N HIS A 105 -14.91 -12.82 -11.70
CA HIS A 105 -14.30 -14.01 -12.28
C HIS A 105 -15.29 -14.80 -13.15
N THR A 106 -16.57 -14.89 -12.74
CA THR A 106 -17.58 -15.70 -13.42
C THR A 106 -18.34 -14.94 -14.52
N THR A 107 -18.47 -13.61 -14.43
CA THR A 107 -19.31 -12.81 -15.33
C THR A 107 -18.55 -11.72 -16.07
N GLY A 108 -17.36 -11.37 -15.61
CA GLY A 108 -16.53 -10.33 -16.23
C GLY A 108 -15.92 -10.82 -17.55
N LYS A 109 -15.92 -9.95 -18.55
CA LYS A 109 -15.28 -10.18 -19.84
C LYS A 109 -14.29 -9.07 -20.12
N GLN A 110 -13.11 -9.43 -20.59
CA GLN A 110 -12.06 -8.49 -20.97
C GLN A 110 -11.37 -8.98 -22.23
N GLY A 111 -11.10 -8.06 -23.17
CA GLY A 111 -10.41 -8.38 -24.39
C GLY A 111 -9.76 -7.14 -25.01
N GLN A 112 -9.23 -7.30 -26.20
CA GLN A 112 -8.55 -6.24 -26.95
C GLN A 112 -9.27 -5.92 -28.24
N LEU A 113 -9.40 -4.63 -28.54
CA LEU A 113 -9.93 -4.08 -29.76
C LEU A 113 -8.83 -3.27 -30.44
N HIS A 114 -8.47 -3.66 -31.66
CA HIS A 114 -7.59 -2.88 -32.52
C HIS A 114 -8.41 -2.05 -33.49
N LEU A 115 -8.10 -0.78 -33.64
CA LEU A 115 -8.74 0.14 -34.56
C LEU A 115 -7.70 0.99 -35.29
N ARG A 116 -7.88 1.14 -36.57
CA ARG A 116 -7.14 2.13 -37.38
C ARG A 116 -8.05 3.31 -37.77
N VAL A 117 -7.42 4.46 -38.03
CA VAL A 117 -8.15 5.68 -38.40
C VAL A 117 -9.04 5.43 -39.62
N GLY A 118 -10.33 5.71 -39.46
CA GLY A 118 -11.35 5.49 -40.49
C GLY A 118 -11.97 4.09 -40.51
N GLU A 119 -11.44 3.13 -39.75
CA GLU A 119 -12.00 1.78 -39.64
C GLU A 119 -13.14 1.71 -38.64
N TYR A 120 -14.05 0.78 -38.87
CA TYR A 120 -15.18 0.46 -38.00
C TYR A 120 -15.02 -0.98 -37.49
N SER A 121 -15.21 -1.20 -36.21
CA SER A 121 -15.31 -2.54 -35.65
C SER A 121 -16.42 -2.62 -34.62
N ASN A 122 -17.00 -3.81 -34.49
CA ASN A 122 -17.85 -4.21 -33.39
C ASN A 122 -17.40 -5.54 -32.80
N LEU A 123 -16.18 -5.99 -33.13
CA LEU A 123 -15.59 -7.23 -32.65
C LEU A 123 -14.33 -6.91 -31.80
N TYR A 124 -14.16 -7.61 -30.71
CA TYR A 124 -12.94 -7.55 -29.91
C TYR A 124 -12.44 -8.97 -29.60
N ALA A 125 -11.13 -9.14 -29.52
CA ALA A 125 -10.48 -10.42 -29.26
C ALA A 125 -10.39 -10.70 -27.76
N LEU A 126 -10.81 -11.87 -27.33
CA LEU A 126 -10.63 -12.38 -25.98
C LEU A 126 -9.22 -12.99 -25.80
N PRO A 127 -8.73 -13.19 -24.56
CA PRO A 127 -7.40 -13.77 -24.29
C PRO A 127 -7.22 -15.19 -24.83
N ASP A 128 -8.28 -15.96 -24.98
CA ASP A 128 -8.30 -17.32 -25.56
C ASP A 128 -8.25 -17.34 -27.09
N GLY A 129 -8.26 -16.17 -27.74
CA GLY A 129 -8.25 -16.00 -29.19
C GLY A 129 -9.63 -16.01 -29.83
N GLU A 130 -10.70 -16.22 -29.07
CA GLU A 130 -12.06 -16.06 -29.57
C GLU A 130 -12.39 -14.57 -29.76
N THR A 131 -13.36 -14.28 -30.65
CA THR A 131 -13.84 -12.91 -30.85
C THR A 131 -15.27 -12.76 -30.34
N GLU A 132 -15.50 -11.65 -29.63
CA GLU A 132 -16.83 -11.33 -29.12
C GLU A 132 -17.37 -10.03 -29.73
N LYS A 133 -18.69 -9.94 -29.85
CA LYS A 133 -19.36 -8.82 -30.48
C LYS A 133 -19.82 -7.78 -29.47
N LEU A 134 -19.47 -6.52 -29.72
CA LEU A 134 -20.02 -5.36 -29.01
C LEU A 134 -21.46 -5.09 -29.47
N PRO A 135 -22.35 -4.60 -28.61
CA PRO A 135 -23.74 -4.20 -29.00
C PRO A 135 -23.78 -2.85 -29.73
N PHE A 136 -22.63 -2.31 -30.13
CA PHE A 136 -22.47 -1.08 -30.91
C PHE A 136 -21.23 -1.20 -31.79
N SER A 137 -21.13 -0.32 -32.79
CA SER A 137 -19.92 -0.20 -33.60
C SER A 137 -19.10 0.99 -33.14
N ILE A 138 -17.78 0.86 -33.19
CA ILE A 138 -16.83 1.90 -32.82
C ILE A 138 -15.87 2.18 -33.96
N SER A 139 -15.56 3.45 -34.19
CA SER A 139 -14.58 3.91 -35.18
C SER A 139 -13.55 4.81 -34.51
N LEU A 140 -12.31 4.70 -34.96
CA LEU A 140 -11.24 5.63 -34.59
C LEU A 140 -11.27 6.82 -35.56
N HIS A 141 -11.49 8.02 -35.03
CA HIS A 141 -11.47 9.25 -35.81
C HIS A 141 -10.08 9.88 -35.91
N GLY A 142 -9.33 9.81 -34.82
CA GLY A 142 -7.96 10.31 -34.70
C GLY A 142 -7.18 9.64 -33.60
N PHE A 143 -5.87 9.60 -33.75
CA PHE A 143 -4.94 9.17 -32.69
C PHE A 143 -3.78 10.15 -32.62
N GLU A 144 -3.42 10.55 -31.42
CA GLU A 144 -2.33 11.49 -31.17
C GLU A 144 -1.44 11.03 -30.00
N VAL A 145 -0.12 11.18 -30.18
CA VAL A 145 0.87 11.03 -29.11
C VAL A 145 1.29 12.42 -28.65
N ILE A 146 0.80 12.85 -27.49
CA ILE A 146 1.23 14.10 -26.89
C ILE A 146 2.58 13.87 -26.22
N ARG A 147 3.59 14.70 -26.55
CA ARG A 147 4.94 14.60 -26.02
C ARG A 147 5.25 15.72 -25.03
N TYR A 148 6.25 15.50 -24.19
CA TYR A 148 6.81 16.57 -23.36
C TYR A 148 7.51 17.59 -24.26
N ALA A 149 7.36 18.88 -23.93
CA ALA A 149 7.95 19.97 -24.71
C ALA A 149 9.49 19.78 -24.85
N GLY A 150 9.96 19.85 -26.09
CA GLY A 150 11.38 19.71 -26.41
C GLY A 150 11.95 18.29 -26.29
N THR A 151 11.12 17.25 -26.16
CA THR A 151 11.56 15.85 -26.04
C THR A 151 10.73 14.91 -26.93
N GLU A 152 11.25 13.71 -27.17
CA GLU A 152 10.51 12.62 -27.83
C GLU A 152 9.71 11.77 -26.83
N ALA A 153 9.83 12.03 -25.53
CA ALA A 153 9.17 11.24 -24.49
C ALA A 153 7.65 11.47 -24.52
N PRO A 154 6.83 10.39 -24.54
CA PRO A 154 5.38 10.52 -24.58
C PRO A 154 4.87 10.97 -23.20
N MET A 155 3.99 11.98 -23.22
CA MET A 155 3.28 12.48 -22.05
C MET A 155 1.87 11.89 -21.94
N ASN A 156 1.22 11.63 -23.07
CA ASN A 156 -0.12 11.03 -23.14
C ASN A 156 -0.37 10.38 -24.52
N TYR A 157 -1.30 9.44 -24.55
CA TYR A 157 -1.84 8.83 -25.77
C TYR A 157 -3.33 9.15 -25.81
N VAL A 158 -3.80 9.70 -26.92
CA VAL A 158 -5.18 10.15 -27.08
C VAL A 158 -5.81 9.52 -28.31
N SER A 159 -6.93 8.83 -28.12
CA SER A 159 -7.74 8.22 -29.18
C SER A 159 -9.10 8.89 -29.22
N ASP A 160 -9.40 9.57 -30.30
CA ASP A 160 -10.72 10.14 -30.55
C ASP A 160 -11.58 9.10 -31.26
N ILE A 161 -12.67 8.71 -30.62
CA ILE A 161 -13.55 7.63 -31.07
C ILE A 161 -14.96 8.14 -31.35
N VAL A 162 -15.62 7.45 -32.24
CA VAL A 162 -17.05 7.63 -32.51
C VAL A 162 -17.77 6.31 -32.37
N ILE A 163 -18.79 6.29 -31.51
CA ILE A 163 -19.68 5.14 -31.32
C ILE A 163 -20.92 5.32 -32.20
N TYR A 164 -21.22 4.28 -32.92
CA TYR A 164 -22.44 4.16 -33.77
C TYR A 164 -23.38 3.13 -33.14
N ASP A 165 -24.48 3.65 -32.65
CA ASP A 165 -25.61 2.90 -32.11
C ASP A 165 -26.90 3.64 -32.55
N SER A 166 -27.93 3.66 -31.73
CA SER A 166 -29.14 4.48 -31.94
C SER A 166 -28.84 5.98 -32.10
N LYS A 167 -27.75 6.44 -31.51
CA LYS A 167 -27.19 7.79 -31.64
C LYS A 167 -25.70 7.71 -31.90
N ARG A 168 -25.17 8.61 -32.74
CA ARG A 168 -23.74 8.86 -32.86
C ARG A 168 -23.25 9.54 -31.55
N THR A 169 -22.27 8.95 -30.90
CA THR A 169 -21.66 9.50 -29.68
C THR A 169 -20.16 9.62 -29.89
N GLU A 170 -19.64 10.81 -29.73
CA GLU A 170 -18.20 11.08 -29.81
C GLU A 170 -17.59 11.01 -28.40
N GLY A 171 -16.34 10.56 -28.31
CA GLY A 171 -15.62 10.47 -27.07
C GLY A 171 -14.12 10.37 -27.26
N THR A 172 -13.39 10.70 -26.22
CA THR A 172 -11.93 10.64 -26.20
C THR A 172 -11.48 9.66 -25.13
N ILE A 173 -10.55 8.78 -25.50
CA ILE A 173 -9.89 7.84 -24.58
C ILE A 173 -8.44 8.27 -24.46
N SER A 174 -7.93 8.36 -23.23
CA SER A 174 -6.51 8.59 -23.02
C SER A 174 -6.00 7.82 -21.80
N MET A 175 -4.69 7.86 -21.56
CA MET A 175 -4.13 7.22 -20.35
C MET A 175 -4.79 7.78 -19.09
N ASN A 176 -5.26 6.89 -18.22
CA ASN A 176 -6.00 7.21 -16.99
C ASN A 176 -7.36 7.92 -17.22
N ASN A 177 -7.85 8.03 -18.44
CA ASN A 177 -9.16 8.59 -18.80
C ASN A 177 -9.94 7.62 -19.69
N ILE A 178 -10.87 6.90 -19.08
CA ILE A 178 -11.63 5.80 -19.70
C ILE A 178 -12.92 6.30 -20.31
N PHE A 179 -13.30 5.69 -21.43
CA PHE A 179 -14.62 5.91 -22.01
C PHE A 179 -15.59 4.81 -21.57
N ARG A 180 -16.83 5.19 -21.24
CA ARG A 180 -17.87 4.26 -20.75
C ARG A 180 -19.12 4.37 -21.61
N TYR A 181 -19.56 3.22 -22.12
CA TYR A 181 -20.79 3.16 -22.92
C TYR A 181 -21.51 1.82 -22.71
N ARG A 182 -22.80 1.85 -22.35
CA ARG A 182 -23.66 0.66 -22.12
C ARG A 182 -23.03 -0.42 -21.21
N GLY A 183 -22.33 -0.02 -20.16
CA GLY A 183 -21.67 -0.95 -19.24
C GLY A 183 -20.29 -1.43 -19.71
N TYR A 184 -19.94 -1.18 -20.96
CA TYR A 184 -18.58 -1.39 -21.47
C TYR A 184 -17.66 -0.24 -21.09
N ARG A 185 -16.40 -0.55 -20.84
CA ARG A 185 -15.33 0.38 -20.51
C ARG A 185 -14.21 0.19 -21.51
N LEU A 186 -13.74 1.26 -22.11
CA LEU A 186 -12.68 1.28 -23.08
C LEU A 186 -11.47 2.02 -22.52
N TYR A 187 -10.30 1.40 -22.61
CA TYR A 187 -9.05 1.88 -22.03
C TYR A 187 -7.97 1.94 -23.10
N GLN A 188 -7.11 2.94 -23.03
CA GLN A 188 -5.93 3.03 -23.88
C GLN A 188 -4.91 1.97 -23.47
N ALA A 189 -4.58 1.04 -24.36
CA ALA A 189 -3.63 -0.04 -24.09
C ALA A 189 -2.31 0.12 -24.86
N GLY A 190 -2.38 0.54 -26.11
CA GLY A 190 -1.22 0.69 -26.98
C GLY A 190 -1.58 1.42 -28.26
N TYR A 191 -0.63 1.49 -29.20
CA TYR A 191 -0.82 2.09 -30.52
C TYR A 191 0.10 1.47 -31.56
N ASP A 192 -0.25 1.63 -32.83
CA ASP A 192 0.56 1.18 -33.95
C ASP A 192 1.81 2.06 -34.10
N SER A 193 2.91 1.47 -34.54
CA SER A 193 4.20 2.17 -34.73
C SER A 193 4.13 3.31 -35.76
N ASP A 194 3.15 3.27 -36.66
CA ASP A 194 2.90 4.32 -37.65
C ASP A 194 2.03 5.48 -37.12
N GLY A 195 1.56 5.40 -35.86
CA GLY A 195 0.70 6.38 -35.22
C GLY A 195 -0.71 6.49 -35.80
N LYS A 196 -1.16 5.52 -36.61
CA LYS A 196 -2.47 5.54 -37.28
C LYS A 196 -3.47 4.53 -36.73
N GLY A 197 -3.13 3.82 -35.70
CA GLY A 197 -3.99 2.86 -35.03
C GLY A 197 -3.79 2.82 -33.54
N THR A 198 -4.79 2.32 -32.84
CA THR A 198 -4.83 2.20 -31.39
C THR A 198 -5.28 0.81 -30.95
N PHE A 199 -4.69 0.32 -29.87
CA PHE A 199 -5.17 -0.85 -29.15
C PHE A 199 -5.93 -0.39 -27.92
N LEU A 200 -7.18 -0.78 -27.82
CA LEU A 200 -8.05 -0.49 -26.70
C LEU A 200 -8.34 -1.78 -25.93
N THR A 201 -8.20 -1.74 -24.61
CA THR A 201 -8.75 -2.79 -23.76
C THR A 201 -10.24 -2.55 -23.58
N VAL A 202 -11.05 -3.55 -23.90
CA VAL A 202 -12.50 -3.58 -23.66
C VAL A 202 -12.76 -4.39 -22.40
N SER A 203 -13.47 -3.83 -21.44
CA SER A 203 -13.88 -4.51 -20.20
C SER A 203 -15.38 -4.37 -19.98
N HIS A 204 -16.04 -5.49 -19.70
CA HIS A 204 -17.46 -5.55 -19.35
C HIS A 204 -17.63 -6.35 -18.08
N ASP A 205 -17.82 -5.67 -16.97
CA ASP A 205 -18.11 -6.24 -15.64
C ASP A 205 -19.23 -5.42 -14.98
N PRO A 206 -20.48 -5.75 -15.26
CA PRO A 206 -21.63 -4.96 -14.80
C PRO A 206 -21.86 -5.04 -13.29
N TRP A 207 -21.47 -6.13 -12.63
CA TRP A 207 -21.83 -6.41 -11.24
C TRP A 207 -20.62 -6.48 -10.32
N GLY A 208 -19.56 -7.19 -10.69
CA GLY A 208 -18.45 -7.54 -9.82
C GLY A 208 -17.70 -6.32 -9.28
N ILE A 209 -17.44 -5.32 -10.15
CA ILE A 209 -16.76 -4.08 -9.73
C ILE A 209 -17.61 -3.31 -8.73
N GLY A 210 -18.93 -3.22 -8.92
CA GLY A 210 -19.84 -2.53 -8.00
C GLY A 210 -19.87 -3.18 -6.61
N ILE A 211 -19.93 -4.51 -6.57
CA ILE A 211 -19.89 -5.28 -5.31
C ILE A 211 -18.54 -5.10 -4.62
N THR A 212 -17.44 -5.23 -5.34
CA THR A 212 -16.07 -5.07 -4.82
C THR A 212 -15.86 -3.66 -4.23
N TYR A 213 -16.28 -2.62 -4.93
CA TYR A 213 -16.16 -1.23 -4.45
C TYR A 213 -17.05 -0.96 -3.24
N THR A 214 -18.22 -1.60 -3.15
CA THR A 214 -19.04 -1.57 -1.92
C THR A 214 -18.27 -2.18 -0.76
N GLY A 215 -17.57 -3.29 -0.98
CA GLY A 215 -16.66 -3.89 0.01
C GLY A 215 -15.55 -2.93 0.44
N TYR A 216 -14.92 -2.18 -0.48
CA TYR A 216 -13.90 -1.17 -0.15
C TYR A 216 -14.48 -0.03 0.71
N ALA A 217 -15.69 0.43 0.41
CA ALA A 217 -16.36 1.45 1.21
C ALA A 217 -16.66 0.97 2.63
N ILE A 218 -17.18 -0.25 2.79
CA ILE A 218 -17.42 -0.86 4.10
C ILE A 218 -16.11 -1.02 4.86
N LEU A 219 -15.03 -1.42 4.19
CA LEU A 219 -13.71 -1.58 4.77
C LEU A 219 -13.16 -0.25 5.32
N LEU A 220 -13.26 0.82 4.56
CA LEU A 220 -12.85 2.16 5.02
C LEU A 220 -13.66 2.59 6.27
N ILE A 221 -14.97 2.39 6.26
CA ILE A 221 -15.84 2.65 7.42
C ILE A 221 -15.39 1.81 8.62
N ALA A 222 -15.12 0.52 8.43
CA ALA A 222 -14.64 -0.37 9.49
C ALA A 222 -13.33 0.12 10.11
N MET A 223 -12.37 0.56 9.27
CA MET A 223 -11.10 1.12 9.74
C MET A 223 -11.31 2.38 10.59
N LEU A 224 -12.18 3.29 10.17
CA LEU A 224 -12.53 4.49 10.94
C LEU A 224 -13.19 4.13 12.27
N LEU A 225 -14.08 3.13 12.29
CA LEU A 225 -14.72 2.64 13.52
C LEU A 225 -13.70 2.09 14.53
N PHE A 226 -12.62 1.44 14.09
CA PHE A 226 -11.56 0.99 15.00
C PHE A 226 -10.89 2.13 15.75
N PHE A 227 -10.72 3.29 15.13
CA PHE A 227 -10.15 4.47 15.78
C PHE A 227 -11.11 5.18 16.71
N THR A 228 -12.43 5.09 16.45
CA THR A 228 -13.47 5.80 17.24
C THR A 228 -14.05 4.96 18.35
N GLN A 229 -14.07 3.63 18.20
CA GLN A 229 -14.70 2.70 19.17
C GLN A 229 -13.99 2.73 20.54
N PRO A 230 -14.70 3.04 21.66
CA PRO A 230 -14.09 3.24 22.98
C PRO A 230 -13.31 2.05 23.53
N ASP A 231 -13.77 0.83 23.25
CA ASP A 231 -13.20 -0.42 23.76
C ASP A 231 -12.24 -1.10 22.78
N SER A 232 -11.85 -0.41 21.70
CA SER A 232 -10.85 -0.93 20.79
C SER A 232 -9.50 -1.07 21.49
N ARG A 233 -8.72 -2.09 21.11
CA ARG A 233 -7.37 -2.29 21.65
C ARG A 233 -6.46 -1.10 21.36
N PHE A 234 -6.65 -0.46 20.21
CA PHE A 234 -5.98 0.77 19.85
C PHE A 234 -6.24 1.87 20.87
N ARG A 235 -7.53 2.18 21.17
CA ARG A 235 -7.86 3.19 22.18
C ARG A 235 -7.45 2.80 23.60
N THR A 236 -7.52 1.53 23.93
CA THR A 236 -7.03 1.02 25.23
C THR A 236 -5.52 1.24 25.35
N ALA A 237 -4.74 1.00 24.29
CA ALA A 237 -3.31 1.27 24.26
C ALA A 237 -3.03 2.79 24.32
N LEU A 238 -3.83 3.62 23.63
CA LEU A 238 -3.73 5.08 23.66
C LEU A 238 -4.06 5.68 25.03
N ARG A 239 -5.09 5.21 25.73
CA ARG A 239 -5.48 5.73 27.06
C ARG A 239 -4.38 5.57 28.11
N LYS A 240 -3.56 4.52 27.97
CA LYS A 240 -2.40 4.26 28.83
C LYS A 240 -1.19 5.11 28.48
N GLY A 241 -1.16 5.74 27.31
CA GLY A 241 -0.06 6.60 26.83
C GLY A 241 -0.59 7.79 26.04
N LYS A 242 -0.47 8.99 26.60
CA LYS A 242 -0.98 10.22 25.98
C LYS A 242 -0.31 10.51 24.62
N SER A 243 -1.08 10.58 23.52
CA SER A 243 -0.83 11.42 22.32
C SER A 243 0.07 10.94 21.16
N VAL A 244 -0.18 9.78 20.53
CA VAL A 244 0.31 9.51 19.16
C VAL A 244 -0.77 9.79 18.10
N ALA A 245 -2.04 9.85 18.48
CA ALA A 245 -3.18 10.02 17.58
C ALA A 245 -3.14 11.34 16.77
N MET A 246 -2.57 12.42 17.32
CA MET A 246 -2.51 13.73 16.65
C MET A 246 -1.55 13.73 15.44
N VAL A 247 -0.51 12.91 15.47
CA VAL A 247 0.47 12.79 14.37
C VAL A 247 -0.13 12.09 13.16
N LEU A 248 -0.94 11.07 13.39
CA LEU A 248 -1.65 10.34 12.33
C LEU A 248 -2.73 11.19 11.66
N LEU A 249 -3.43 12.02 12.43
CA LEU A 249 -4.39 12.99 11.90
C LEU A 249 -3.70 14.09 11.07
N MET A 250 -2.50 14.55 11.47
CA MET A 250 -1.72 15.51 10.67
C MET A 250 -1.21 14.89 9.36
N LEU A 251 -0.73 13.65 9.37
CA LEU A 251 -0.30 12.96 8.14
C LEU A 251 -1.47 12.73 7.17
N LEU A 252 -2.65 12.39 7.67
CA LEU A 252 -3.87 12.29 6.87
C LEU A 252 -4.34 13.66 6.34
N ALA A 253 -4.18 14.73 7.12
CA ALA A 253 -4.55 16.07 6.70
C ALA A 253 -3.65 16.62 5.58
N THR A 254 -2.36 16.28 5.57
CA THR A 254 -1.44 16.68 4.48
C THR A 254 -1.78 16.01 3.16
N THR A 255 -2.28 14.77 3.18
CA THR A 255 -2.73 14.07 1.96
C THR A 255 -3.98 14.70 1.36
N THR A 256 -4.91 15.22 2.19
CA THR A 256 -6.14 15.86 1.71
C THR A 256 -5.91 17.28 1.19
N ALA A 257 -4.91 18.01 1.71
CA ALA A 257 -4.54 19.33 1.21
C ALA A 257 -3.97 19.27 -0.21
N ASN A 258 -3.15 18.26 -0.50
CA ASN A 258 -2.55 18.06 -1.83
C ASN A 258 -3.56 17.62 -2.89
N ALA A 259 -4.63 16.91 -2.51
CA ALA A 259 -5.68 16.50 -3.44
C ALA A 259 -6.51 17.68 -4.00
N ARG A 260 -6.54 18.82 -3.32
CA ARG A 260 -7.25 20.03 -3.78
C ARG A 260 -6.47 20.87 -4.80
N GLN A 261 -5.15 20.69 -4.91
CA GLN A 261 -4.31 21.46 -5.85
C GLN A 261 -4.13 20.79 -7.23
N ALA A 262 -4.66 19.61 -7.45
CA ALA A 262 -4.66 18.94 -8.75
C ALA A 262 -5.86 19.39 -9.63
N ALA A 263 -6.03 20.72 -9.82
CA ALA A 263 -6.87 21.24 -10.87
C ALA A 263 -6.07 21.23 -12.19
N PRO A 264 -6.73 20.99 -13.37
CA PRO A 264 -6.02 20.96 -14.63
C PRO A 264 -5.40 22.32 -14.91
N ALA A 265 -4.12 22.31 -15.28
CA ALA A 265 -3.39 23.51 -15.67
C ALA A 265 -4.08 24.14 -16.89
N ALA A 266 -4.74 25.25 -16.66
CA ALA A 266 -5.19 26.15 -17.72
C ALA A 266 -3.97 26.73 -18.45
N HIS A 267 -4.13 27.00 -19.74
CA HIS A 267 -3.21 27.63 -20.66
C HIS A 267 -2.09 28.45 -20.02
N ILE A 268 -0.85 28.07 -20.29
CA ILE A 268 0.31 28.91 -20.01
C ILE A 268 0.44 29.86 -21.19
N GLU A 269 0.03 31.14 -21.00
CA GLU A 269 0.47 32.24 -21.86
C GLU A 269 1.99 32.39 -21.74
N GLU A 270 2.67 32.52 -22.86
CA GLU A 270 4.10 32.85 -22.92
C GLU A 270 4.32 34.23 -22.25
N ILE A 271 4.78 34.22 -21.01
CA ILE A 271 5.28 35.41 -20.37
C ILE A 271 6.78 35.53 -20.71
N THR A 272 7.12 36.50 -21.55
CA THR A 272 8.51 36.91 -21.81
C THR A 272 9.06 37.53 -20.52
N ILE A 273 9.84 36.75 -19.76
CA ILE A 273 10.49 37.26 -18.53
C ILE A 273 11.84 37.84 -18.91
N GLN A 274 12.03 39.14 -18.57
CA GLN A 274 13.32 39.82 -18.58
C GLN A 274 14.30 39.10 -17.63
N GLN A 275 15.58 39.01 -18.06
CA GLN A 275 16.70 38.43 -17.34
C GLN A 275 17.00 39.19 -16.04
N GLU A 276 16.27 38.94 -14.99
CA GLU A 276 16.73 39.09 -13.61
C GLU A 276 17.16 37.75 -13.09
N THR A 277 18.20 37.71 -12.24
CA THR A 277 18.86 36.51 -11.70
C THR A 277 17.89 35.36 -11.44
N VAL A 278 17.69 34.53 -12.46
CA VAL A 278 16.77 33.37 -12.38
C VAL A 278 17.36 32.41 -11.37
N PHE A 279 16.64 32.19 -10.27
CA PHE A 279 16.95 31.13 -9.32
C PHE A 279 17.05 29.80 -10.08
N ASN A 280 18.28 29.28 -10.24
CA ASN A 280 18.49 28.02 -10.94
C ASN A 280 18.18 26.87 -9.97
N ALA A 281 16.92 26.41 -9.97
CA ALA A 281 16.44 25.33 -9.13
C ALA A 281 17.20 24.02 -9.38
N GLU A 282 17.60 23.74 -10.62
CA GLU A 282 18.37 22.54 -11.00
C GLU A 282 19.74 22.56 -10.36
N ALA A 283 20.50 23.66 -10.50
CA ALA A 283 21.82 23.80 -9.90
C ALA A 283 21.77 23.70 -8.36
N LEU A 284 20.74 24.24 -7.72
CA LEU A 284 20.55 24.08 -6.29
C LEU A 284 20.25 22.61 -5.94
N TYR A 285 19.34 21.96 -6.70
CA TYR A 285 19.00 20.56 -6.47
C TYR A 285 20.24 19.67 -6.60
N ASP A 286 21.02 19.82 -7.66
CA ASP A 286 22.24 19.04 -7.89
C ASP A 286 23.26 19.21 -6.75
N SER A 287 23.37 20.40 -6.18
CA SER A 287 24.27 20.66 -5.05
C SER A 287 23.86 19.95 -3.75
N ILE A 288 22.56 19.63 -3.60
CA ILE A 288 22.00 19.03 -2.38
C ILE A 288 21.48 17.59 -2.59
N SER A 289 21.50 17.04 -3.80
CA SER A 289 20.91 15.73 -4.10
C SER A 289 21.72 14.55 -3.55
N ASN A 290 23.02 14.75 -3.27
CA ASN A 290 23.87 13.70 -2.72
C ASN A 290 23.51 13.34 -1.28
N ASN A 291 22.72 12.28 -1.13
CA ASN A 291 22.22 11.81 0.16
C ASN A 291 23.20 10.95 0.97
N ARG A 292 24.35 10.53 0.42
CA ARG A 292 25.31 9.64 1.11
C ARG A 292 25.84 10.19 2.43
N PRO A 293 26.30 11.46 2.51
CA PRO A 293 26.81 12.01 3.78
C PRO A 293 25.70 12.05 4.86
N LEU A 294 24.50 12.47 4.47
CA LEU A 294 23.35 12.53 5.39
C LEU A 294 22.94 11.13 5.85
N ALA A 295 22.92 10.14 4.96
CA ALA A 295 22.62 8.75 5.28
C ALA A 295 23.60 8.20 6.34
N MET A 296 24.90 8.37 6.12
CA MET A 296 25.95 7.91 7.05
C MET A 296 25.86 8.61 8.40
N THR A 297 25.61 9.91 8.41
CA THR A 297 25.45 10.70 9.65
C THR A 297 24.22 10.24 10.42
N CYS A 298 23.08 10.03 9.74
CA CYS A 298 21.86 9.52 10.36
C CYS A 298 22.07 8.11 10.93
N LEU A 299 22.70 7.20 10.18
CA LEU A 299 22.99 5.84 10.65
C LEU A 299 23.91 5.83 11.86
N ALA A 300 25.00 6.59 11.84
CA ALA A 300 25.92 6.69 12.97
C ALA A 300 25.22 7.24 14.21
N THR A 301 24.51 8.37 14.07
CA THR A 301 23.76 8.99 15.16
C THR A 301 22.69 8.04 15.70
N GLY A 302 21.88 7.44 14.80
CA GLY A 302 20.82 6.51 15.19
C GLY A 302 21.35 5.27 15.90
N THR A 303 22.45 4.69 15.44
CA THR A 303 23.09 3.53 16.06
C THR A 303 23.64 3.86 17.45
N ILE A 304 24.33 4.98 17.60
CA ILE A 304 24.85 5.42 18.92
C ILE A 304 23.68 5.64 19.89
N LEU A 305 22.64 6.35 19.44
CA LEU A 305 21.46 6.59 20.28
C LEU A 305 20.72 5.29 20.63
N PHE A 306 20.67 4.33 19.71
CA PHE A 306 20.08 3.01 19.96
C PHE A 306 20.85 2.23 21.02
N LEU A 307 22.16 2.21 20.93
CA LEU A 307 23.00 1.58 21.95
C LEU A 307 22.85 2.25 23.32
N LEU A 308 22.84 3.59 23.34
CA LEU A 308 22.59 4.35 24.57
C LEU A 308 21.19 4.06 25.15
N PHE A 309 20.17 3.96 24.28
CA PHE A 309 18.81 3.61 24.69
C PHE A 309 18.75 2.21 25.32
N CYS A 310 19.46 1.23 24.76
CA CYS A 310 19.46 -0.14 25.26
C CYS A 310 20.29 -0.33 26.56
N VAL A 311 21.37 0.44 26.72
CA VAL A 311 22.33 0.23 27.82
C VAL A 311 22.13 1.24 28.96
N ASN A 312 21.99 2.51 28.67
CA ASN A 312 21.94 3.58 29.66
C ASN A 312 20.51 4.04 29.96
N ARG A 313 19.98 3.60 31.11
CA ARG A 313 18.57 3.80 31.47
C ARG A 313 18.35 4.80 32.58
N LYS A 314 19.42 5.30 33.19
CA LYS A 314 19.31 6.37 34.19
C LYS A 314 19.11 7.70 33.51
N GLU A 315 18.11 8.46 33.95
CA GLU A 315 17.93 9.82 33.51
C GLU A 315 19.13 10.67 33.94
N ASN A 316 19.86 11.15 32.94
CA ASN A 316 20.99 12.06 33.13
C ASN A 316 20.63 13.38 32.42
N LYS A 317 20.81 14.50 33.11
CA LYS A 317 20.58 15.85 32.60
C LYS A 317 21.35 16.10 31.29
N ALA A 318 22.57 15.61 31.17
CA ALA A 318 23.40 15.74 29.99
C ALA A 318 22.75 15.02 28.77
N LEU A 319 22.20 13.81 28.98
CA LEU A 319 21.47 13.08 27.91
C LEU A 319 20.18 13.77 27.51
N GLN A 320 19.48 14.45 28.43
CA GLN A 320 18.29 15.22 28.10
C GLN A 320 18.63 16.45 27.24
N VAL A 321 19.71 17.16 27.59
CA VAL A 321 20.21 18.28 26.78
C VAL A 321 20.64 17.81 25.41
N LEU A 322 21.43 16.71 25.34
CA LEU A 322 21.84 16.11 24.08
C LEU A 322 20.62 15.71 23.20
N ALA A 323 19.62 15.07 23.79
CA ALA A 323 18.39 14.70 23.09
C ALA A 323 17.64 15.93 22.54
N THR A 324 17.69 17.07 23.24
CA THR A 324 17.09 18.31 22.74
C THR A 324 17.81 18.85 21.51
N TRP A 325 19.13 18.86 21.49
CA TRP A 325 19.93 19.22 20.32
C TRP A 325 19.72 18.27 19.15
N ILE A 326 19.69 16.97 19.40
CA ILE A 326 19.43 15.96 18.37
C ILE A 326 18.04 16.13 17.76
N LYS A 327 17.03 16.53 18.55
CA LYS A 327 15.70 16.87 18.01
C LYS A 327 15.74 18.13 17.13
N ALA A 328 16.51 19.15 17.48
CA ALA A 328 16.70 20.31 16.64
C ALA A 328 17.35 19.93 15.30
N VAL A 329 18.37 19.08 15.33
CA VAL A 329 19.00 18.52 14.12
C VAL A 329 17.99 17.72 13.31
N ALA A 330 17.11 16.93 13.94
CA ALA A 330 16.04 16.21 13.24
C ALA A 330 15.09 17.15 12.48
N TRP A 331 14.71 18.30 13.07
CA TRP A 331 13.92 19.30 12.37
C TRP A 331 14.66 19.95 11.21
N ILE A 332 15.96 20.20 11.34
CA ILE A 332 16.80 20.69 10.24
C ILE A 332 16.83 19.65 9.11
N THR A 333 16.97 18.35 9.45
CA THR A 333 16.92 17.27 8.47
C THR A 333 15.55 17.18 7.77
N VAL A 334 14.45 17.37 8.50
CA VAL A 334 13.11 17.43 7.91
C VAL A 334 13.01 18.61 6.92
N ALA A 335 13.49 19.79 7.30
CA ALA A 335 13.48 20.97 6.43
C ALA A 335 14.33 20.73 5.16
N TYR A 336 15.51 20.15 5.31
CA TYR A 336 16.38 19.78 4.19
C TYR A 336 15.73 18.80 3.22
N LEU A 337 15.15 17.69 3.71
CA LEU A 337 14.45 16.72 2.87
C LEU A 337 13.18 17.31 2.25
N THR A 338 12.48 18.22 2.97
CA THR A 338 11.34 18.95 2.41
C THR A 338 11.76 19.83 1.23
N LEU A 339 12.89 20.56 1.36
CA LEU A 339 13.45 21.35 0.27
C LEU A 339 13.81 20.48 -0.93
N GLN A 340 14.45 19.35 -0.70
CA GLN A 340 14.86 18.41 -1.75
C GLN A 340 13.64 17.84 -2.51
N ILE A 341 12.58 17.43 -1.79
CA ILE A 341 11.33 16.96 -2.37
C ILE A 341 10.62 18.09 -3.14
N ALA A 342 10.58 19.30 -2.59
CA ALA A 342 9.93 20.45 -3.22
C ALA A 342 10.63 20.89 -4.51
N LEU A 343 11.97 20.95 -4.52
CA LEU A 343 12.76 21.26 -5.71
C LEU A 343 12.54 20.21 -6.80
N ARG A 344 12.60 18.93 -6.44
CA ARG A 344 12.38 17.84 -7.39
C ARG A 344 10.97 17.88 -7.98
N TRP A 345 9.95 18.21 -7.16
CA TRP A 345 8.58 18.44 -7.63
C TRP A 345 8.49 19.62 -8.60
N HIS A 346 9.12 20.73 -8.26
CA HIS A 346 9.13 21.93 -9.10
C HIS A 346 9.78 21.67 -10.46
N ILE A 347 10.96 21.02 -10.48
CA ILE A 347 11.71 20.71 -11.69
C ILE A 347 10.99 19.66 -12.55
N GLY A 348 10.54 18.56 -11.93
CA GLY A 348 9.90 17.44 -12.64
C GLY A 348 8.45 17.71 -13.05
N GLY A 349 7.77 18.70 -12.45
CA GLY A 349 6.36 18.98 -12.72
C GLY A 349 5.38 17.90 -12.23
N TYR A 350 5.84 16.96 -11.39
CA TYR A 350 5.03 15.89 -10.82
C TYR A 350 5.44 15.60 -9.36
N ILE A 351 4.54 14.97 -8.60
CA ILE A 351 4.85 14.57 -7.21
C ILE A 351 5.94 13.50 -7.25
N PRO A 352 7.10 13.69 -6.58
CA PRO A 352 8.27 12.81 -6.69
C PRO A 352 8.07 11.52 -5.87
N LEU A 353 7.32 10.58 -6.43
CA LEU A 353 6.96 9.27 -5.86
C LEU A 353 6.89 8.18 -6.95
N SER A 354 7.60 8.39 -8.07
CA SER A 354 7.51 7.56 -9.26
C SER A 354 8.55 6.44 -9.35
N ASN A 355 9.64 6.55 -8.62
CA ASN A 355 10.75 5.60 -8.65
C ASN A 355 11.29 5.27 -7.25
N GLY A 356 12.27 4.35 -7.19
CA GLY A 356 12.86 3.88 -5.94
C GLY A 356 13.57 4.97 -5.14
N TYR A 357 14.29 5.88 -5.80
CA TYR A 357 14.95 7.00 -5.16
C TYR A 357 13.94 7.90 -4.44
N GLU A 358 12.92 8.35 -5.17
CA GLU A 358 11.90 9.27 -4.66
C GLU A 358 11.12 8.70 -3.48
N THR A 359 10.75 7.42 -3.57
CA THR A 359 10.03 6.74 -2.48
C THR A 359 10.89 6.53 -1.24
N MET A 360 12.19 6.28 -1.40
CA MET A 360 13.12 6.16 -0.27
C MET A 360 13.39 7.51 0.40
N VAL A 361 13.57 8.58 -0.37
CA VAL A 361 13.69 9.95 0.18
C VAL A 361 12.41 10.34 0.92
N PHE A 362 11.24 10.01 0.39
CA PHE A 362 9.97 10.23 1.07
C PHE A 362 9.84 9.40 2.36
N MET A 363 10.28 8.14 2.37
CA MET A 363 10.32 7.31 3.58
C MET A 363 11.26 7.89 4.64
N ALA A 364 12.43 8.39 4.23
CA ALA A 364 13.37 9.09 5.11
C ALA A 364 12.72 10.33 5.72
N TRP A 365 12.05 11.14 4.92
CA TRP A 365 11.30 12.31 5.36
C TRP A 365 10.20 11.94 6.36
N CYS A 366 9.37 10.93 6.06
CA CYS A 366 8.32 10.45 6.98
C CYS A 366 8.90 10.01 8.33
N SER A 367 9.98 9.21 8.30
CA SER A 367 10.59 8.70 9.53
C SER A 367 11.16 9.84 10.37
N MET A 368 11.83 10.80 9.73
CA MET A 368 12.42 11.93 10.41
C MET A 368 11.37 12.92 10.93
N LEU A 369 10.24 13.11 10.23
CA LEU A 369 9.11 13.93 10.70
C LEU A 369 8.47 13.34 11.97
N LEU A 370 8.28 12.02 12.02
CA LEU A 370 7.71 11.33 13.18
C LEU A 370 8.61 11.43 14.43
N THR A 371 9.91 11.47 14.22
CA THR A 371 10.94 11.40 15.26
C THR A 371 10.86 12.51 16.31
N PRO A 372 10.97 13.81 15.97
CA PRO A 372 10.92 14.89 16.97
C PRO A 372 9.52 15.06 17.56
N ILE A 373 8.46 14.73 16.80
CA ILE A 373 7.07 14.81 17.28
C ILE A 373 6.82 13.77 18.38
N ALA A 374 7.30 12.53 18.20
CA ALA A 374 7.13 11.45 19.16
C ALA A 374 8.17 11.51 20.31
N GLY A 375 9.35 12.10 20.10
CA GLY A 375 10.52 11.98 20.95
C GLY A 375 10.40 12.48 22.38
N ASN A 376 9.38 13.31 22.72
CA ASN A 376 9.12 13.69 24.12
C ASN A 376 8.34 12.62 24.89
N ARG A 377 7.71 11.67 24.17
CA ARG A 377 6.80 10.67 24.73
C ARG A 377 7.30 9.24 24.54
N ALA A 378 8.20 9.04 23.58
CA ALA A 378 8.77 7.77 23.21
C ALA A 378 10.30 7.93 23.05
N LYS A 379 11.06 7.49 24.05
CA LYS A 379 12.53 7.64 24.08
C LYS A 379 13.21 6.94 22.90
N GLU A 380 12.60 5.88 22.40
CA GLU A 380 13.06 5.11 21.23
C GLU A 380 12.80 5.82 19.88
N ALA A 381 11.93 6.83 19.83
CA ALA A 381 11.60 7.50 18.58
C ALA A 381 12.82 8.16 17.92
N LEU A 382 13.71 8.78 18.71
CA LEU A 382 14.94 9.39 18.21
C LEU A 382 15.86 8.37 17.54
N PRO A 383 16.36 7.31 18.23
CA PRO A 383 17.25 6.34 17.59
C PRO A 383 16.62 5.68 16.37
N PHE A 384 15.35 5.31 16.43
CA PHE A 384 14.70 4.58 15.36
C PHE A 384 14.47 5.45 14.12
N GLY A 385 14.03 6.70 14.31
CA GLY A 385 13.85 7.61 13.19
C GLY A 385 15.13 7.90 12.44
N TYR A 386 16.23 8.11 13.16
CA TYR A 386 17.55 8.28 12.55
C TYR A 386 18.03 7.02 11.82
N ILE A 387 17.82 5.82 12.38
CA ILE A 387 18.19 4.55 11.72
C ILE A 387 17.35 4.36 10.44
N ILE A 388 16.02 4.54 10.49
CA ILE A 388 15.15 4.36 9.33
C ILE A 388 15.47 5.41 8.26
N CYS A 389 15.64 6.68 8.64
CA CYS A 389 16.04 7.75 7.74
C CYS A 389 17.37 7.40 7.05
N GLY A 390 18.38 7.05 7.82
CA GLY A 390 19.70 6.73 7.29
C GLY A 390 19.69 5.51 6.38
N LEU A 391 18.95 4.44 6.73
CA LEU A 391 18.80 3.27 5.86
C LEU A 391 18.05 3.61 4.57
N ALA A 392 16.96 4.37 4.64
CA ALA A 392 16.20 4.77 3.47
C ALA A 392 17.04 5.64 2.53
N LEU A 393 17.77 6.63 3.08
CA LEU A 393 18.68 7.46 2.28
C LEU A 393 19.87 6.65 1.71
N LEU A 394 20.40 5.69 2.46
CA LEU A 394 21.45 4.81 1.94
C LEU A 394 20.94 3.99 0.76
N VAL A 395 19.75 3.40 0.90
CA VAL A 395 19.10 2.63 -0.18
C VAL A 395 18.82 3.52 -1.39
N SER A 396 18.43 4.78 -1.21
CA SER A 396 18.22 5.70 -2.34
C SER A 396 19.49 5.94 -3.16
N THR A 397 20.67 5.64 -2.61
CA THR A 397 21.96 5.80 -3.33
C THR A 397 22.43 4.53 -4.04
N PHE A 398 21.68 3.42 -3.94
CA PHE A 398 21.97 2.18 -4.66
C PHE A 398 21.11 2.12 -5.94
N GLY A 399 21.74 2.18 -7.08
CA GLY A 399 21.09 2.05 -8.39
C GLY A 399 21.49 3.15 -9.38
N ASP A 400 21.47 2.81 -10.66
CA ASP A 400 21.97 3.67 -11.73
C ASP A 400 20.97 4.74 -12.21
N THR A 401 19.70 4.67 -11.76
CA THR A 401 18.59 5.41 -12.40
C THR A 401 18.10 6.63 -11.63
N THR A 402 18.84 7.18 -10.68
CA THR A 402 18.05 7.55 -9.51
C THR A 402 18.09 9.03 -9.17
N GLU A 403 19.14 9.73 -9.49
CA GLU A 403 19.22 11.17 -9.21
C GLU A 403 18.63 12.02 -10.34
N GLN A 404 18.64 11.49 -11.58
CA GLN A 404 18.12 12.21 -12.75
C GLN A 404 16.59 12.35 -12.68
N ILE A 405 16.10 13.52 -13.02
CA ILE A 405 14.66 13.81 -13.13
C ILE A 405 14.26 13.49 -14.57
N ALA A 406 13.61 12.34 -14.77
CA ALA A 406 13.17 11.88 -16.08
C ALA A 406 11.69 12.23 -16.32
N PRO A 407 11.29 12.41 -17.59
CA PRO A 407 9.88 12.54 -17.95
C PRO A 407 9.06 11.34 -17.46
N LEU A 408 7.91 11.61 -16.85
CA LEU A 408 7.08 10.57 -16.27
C LEU A 408 6.30 9.81 -17.35
N PRO A 409 6.37 8.47 -17.40
CA PRO A 409 5.54 7.69 -18.33
C PRO A 409 4.05 8.01 -18.17
N PRO A 410 3.27 8.02 -19.27
CA PRO A 410 1.86 8.43 -19.25
C PRO A 410 1.00 7.72 -18.20
N VAL A 411 1.21 6.41 -18.02
CA VAL A 411 0.46 5.59 -17.06
C VAL A 411 0.67 6.04 -15.60
N LEU A 412 1.86 6.55 -15.26
CA LEU A 412 2.20 7.00 -13.91
C LEU A 412 1.67 8.41 -13.59
N ARG A 413 1.17 9.15 -14.57
CA ARG A 413 0.55 10.48 -14.35
C ARG A 413 -0.86 10.36 -13.80
N SER A 414 -0.97 9.91 -12.56
CA SER A 414 -2.27 9.75 -11.89
C SER A 414 -2.18 10.24 -10.43
N PRO A 415 -3.02 11.20 -10.01
CA PRO A 415 -3.08 11.61 -8.61
C PRO A 415 -3.41 10.45 -7.67
N LEU A 416 -4.21 9.49 -8.14
CA LEU A 416 -4.60 8.33 -7.36
C LEU A 416 -3.41 7.40 -7.09
N LEU A 417 -2.50 7.24 -8.05
CA LEU A 417 -1.26 6.52 -7.87
C LEU A 417 -0.36 7.19 -6.83
N SER A 418 -0.22 8.52 -6.88
CA SER A 418 0.57 9.26 -5.89
C SER A 418 0.01 9.08 -4.48
N ILE A 419 -1.31 9.14 -4.30
CA ILE A 419 -1.97 8.87 -3.01
C ILE A 419 -1.70 7.43 -2.56
N HIS A 420 -1.81 6.45 -3.46
CA HIS A 420 -1.49 5.05 -3.18
C HIS A 420 -0.07 4.91 -2.61
N VAL A 421 0.92 5.46 -3.30
CA VAL A 421 2.33 5.37 -2.89
C VAL A 421 2.57 6.06 -1.55
N VAL A 422 2.04 7.28 -1.33
CA VAL A 422 2.14 7.98 -0.04
C VAL A 422 1.63 7.10 1.10
N VAL A 423 0.44 6.53 0.95
CA VAL A 423 -0.21 5.71 1.99
C VAL A 423 0.59 4.45 2.29
N ILE A 424 1.11 3.78 1.24
CA ILE A 424 1.97 2.59 1.38
C ILE A 424 3.29 2.93 2.09
N MET A 425 3.97 4.02 1.70
CA MET A 425 5.27 4.39 2.28
C MET A 425 5.15 4.82 3.75
N ILE A 426 4.08 5.53 4.13
CA ILE A 426 3.78 5.82 5.54
C ILE A 426 3.55 4.52 6.31
N SER A 427 2.80 3.58 5.75
CA SER A 427 2.60 2.25 6.36
C SER A 427 3.92 1.54 6.61
N TYR A 428 4.79 1.44 5.60
CA TYR A 428 6.09 0.77 5.71
C TYR A 428 6.99 1.45 6.74
N THR A 429 6.96 2.78 6.82
CA THR A 429 7.68 3.53 7.87
C THR A 429 7.21 3.12 9.27
N LEU A 430 5.91 3.07 9.51
CA LEU A 430 5.36 2.66 10.81
C LEU A 430 5.68 1.19 11.14
N LEU A 431 5.63 0.29 10.14
CA LEU A 431 6.01 -1.11 10.30
C LEU A 431 7.50 -1.26 10.63
N ALA A 432 8.38 -0.44 10.03
CA ALA A 432 9.80 -0.39 10.37
C ALA A 432 10.03 0.01 11.85
N PHE A 433 9.28 0.97 12.37
CA PHE A 433 9.32 1.30 13.80
C PHE A 433 8.90 0.11 14.68
N THR A 434 7.90 -0.68 14.27
CA THR A 434 7.49 -1.88 15.03
C THR A 434 8.55 -2.97 15.01
N MET A 435 9.28 -3.13 13.91
CA MET A 435 10.42 -4.04 13.78
C MET A 435 11.56 -3.62 14.70
N LEU A 436 11.94 -2.33 14.70
CA LEU A 436 13.00 -1.82 15.60
C LEU A 436 12.61 -1.92 17.08
N ASN A 437 11.35 -1.73 17.44
CA ASN A 437 10.85 -2.05 18.80
C ASN A 437 11.08 -3.52 19.15
N GLY A 438 10.91 -4.42 18.18
CA GLY A 438 11.18 -5.84 18.35
C GLY A 438 12.67 -6.12 18.60
N ILE A 439 13.56 -5.52 17.83
CA ILE A 439 15.02 -5.63 18.02
C ILE A 439 15.41 -5.08 19.39
N ALA A 440 14.90 -3.90 19.76
CA ALA A 440 15.16 -3.31 21.07
C ALA A 440 14.70 -4.23 22.22
N ALA A 441 13.52 -4.85 22.09
CA ALA A 441 13.02 -5.79 23.10
C ALA A 441 13.94 -7.00 23.27
N ILE A 442 14.51 -7.55 22.18
CA ILE A 442 15.48 -8.65 22.26
C ILE A 442 16.75 -8.19 22.97
N VAL A 443 17.30 -7.03 22.58
CA VAL A 443 18.54 -6.50 23.21
C VAL A 443 18.31 -6.23 24.68
N ILE A 444 17.18 -5.61 25.04
CA ILE A 444 16.79 -5.35 26.43
C ILE A 444 16.71 -6.65 27.24
N ASN A 445 16.05 -7.66 26.67
CA ASN A 445 15.93 -8.96 27.35
C ASN A 445 17.29 -9.63 27.59
N ALA A 446 18.26 -9.43 26.68
CA ALA A 446 19.59 -9.99 26.78
C ALA A 446 20.51 -9.21 27.75
N THR A 447 20.42 -7.88 27.76
CA THR A 447 21.38 -7.02 28.47
C THR A 447 20.93 -6.59 29.87
N GLN A 448 19.62 -6.48 30.13
CA GLN A 448 19.09 -6.01 31.40
C GLN A 448 19.15 -7.09 32.47
N LYS A 449 19.91 -6.81 33.57
CA LYS A 449 20.06 -7.71 34.71
C LYS A 449 18.79 -7.79 35.58
N ASP A 450 18.11 -6.66 35.78
CA ASP A 450 16.83 -6.62 36.49
C ASP A 450 15.71 -7.14 35.59
N ARG A 451 15.24 -8.35 35.87
CA ARG A 451 14.21 -9.04 35.08
C ARG A 451 12.83 -8.39 35.18
N ALA A 452 12.50 -7.75 36.29
CA ALA A 452 11.23 -7.07 36.48
C ALA A 452 11.21 -5.80 35.63
N LEU A 453 12.30 -5.03 35.64
CA LEU A 453 12.44 -3.84 34.78
C LEU A 453 12.47 -4.20 33.31
N ALA A 454 13.24 -5.23 32.91
CA ALA A 454 13.26 -5.71 31.52
C ALA A 454 11.86 -6.04 31.02
N ARG A 455 11.08 -6.79 31.79
CA ARG A 455 9.71 -7.17 31.44
C ARG A 455 8.80 -5.96 31.28
N SER A 456 8.85 -5.00 32.21
CA SER A 456 8.05 -3.78 32.14
C SER A 456 8.34 -2.97 30.87
N GLU A 457 9.62 -2.85 30.50
CA GLU A 457 10.03 -2.12 29.29
C GLU A 457 9.61 -2.83 27.99
N ILE A 458 9.76 -4.15 27.93
CA ILE A 458 9.33 -4.96 26.79
C ILE A 458 7.80 -4.88 26.62
N GLU A 459 7.03 -4.90 27.71
CA GLU A 459 5.57 -4.70 27.67
C GLU A 459 5.20 -3.29 27.19
N GLU A 460 5.97 -2.26 27.57
CA GLU A 460 5.77 -0.89 27.08
C GLU A 460 6.09 -0.75 25.58
N LEU A 461 7.18 -1.37 25.09
CA LEU A 461 7.49 -1.44 23.66
C LEU A 461 6.39 -2.16 22.87
N GLN A 462 5.83 -3.27 23.42
CA GLN A 462 4.68 -3.95 22.80
C GLN A 462 3.46 -3.04 22.71
N ARG A 463 3.17 -2.27 23.77
CA ARG A 463 2.07 -1.30 23.78
C ARG A 463 2.26 -0.23 22.69
N ARG A 464 3.46 0.32 22.56
CA ARG A 464 3.80 1.33 21.53
C ARG A 464 3.73 0.75 20.13
N SER A 465 4.28 -0.46 19.93
CA SER A 465 4.13 -1.18 18.66
C SER A 465 2.66 -1.42 18.31
N THR A 466 1.82 -1.75 19.29
CA THR A 466 0.38 -1.93 19.06
C THR A 466 -0.28 -0.62 18.58
N ILE A 467 0.11 0.54 19.14
CA ILE A 467 -0.41 1.85 18.70
C ILE A 467 -0.02 2.15 17.24
N MET A 468 1.21 1.80 16.83
CA MET A 468 1.70 2.02 15.47
C MET A 468 1.14 0.99 14.48
N LEU A 469 0.94 -0.25 14.92
CA LEU A 469 0.50 -1.37 14.09
C LEU A 469 -0.89 -1.15 13.47
N TYR A 470 -1.86 -0.62 14.24
CA TYR A 470 -3.21 -0.38 13.73
C TYR A 470 -3.22 0.56 12.53
N PRO A 471 -2.70 1.81 12.65
CA PRO A 471 -2.64 2.69 11.49
C PRO A 471 -1.75 2.13 10.38
N ALA A 472 -0.64 1.47 10.70
CA ALA A 472 0.24 0.90 9.68
C ALA A 472 -0.48 -0.11 8.80
N VAL A 473 -1.13 -1.12 9.39
CA VAL A 473 -1.85 -2.15 8.62
C VAL A 473 -3.09 -1.59 7.94
N PHE A 474 -3.77 -0.61 8.54
CA PHE A 474 -4.91 0.03 7.90
C PHE A 474 -4.49 0.88 6.70
N LEU A 475 -3.39 1.62 6.80
CA LEU A 475 -2.81 2.34 5.66
C LEU A 475 -2.33 1.37 4.58
N LEU A 476 -1.69 0.25 4.94
CA LEU A 476 -1.32 -0.79 3.99
C LEU A 476 -2.55 -1.29 3.23
N THR A 477 -3.60 -1.65 3.97
CA THR A 477 -4.85 -2.16 3.40
C THR A 477 -5.53 -1.11 2.51
N ALA A 478 -5.65 0.13 2.99
CA ALA A 478 -6.19 1.24 2.20
C ALA A 478 -5.36 1.49 0.94
N GLY A 479 -4.04 1.47 1.06
CA GLY A 479 -3.11 1.61 -0.07
C GLY A 479 -3.33 0.53 -1.12
N ILE A 480 -3.42 -0.75 -0.74
CA ILE A 480 -3.70 -1.85 -1.66
C ILE A 480 -4.97 -1.56 -2.48
N PHE A 481 -6.06 -1.15 -1.83
CA PHE A 481 -7.33 -0.93 -2.52
C PHE A 481 -7.38 0.38 -3.31
N ILE A 482 -6.68 1.43 -2.87
CA ILE A 482 -6.48 2.65 -3.69
C ILE A 482 -5.70 2.28 -4.97
N GLY A 483 -4.66 1.45 -4.85
CA GLY A 483 -3.92 0.91 -5.99
C GLY A 483 -4.79 0.08 -6.92
N ALA A 484 -5.68 -0.76 -6.37
CA ALA A 484 -6.64 -1.54 -7.14
C ALA A 484 -7.63 -0.65 -7.91
N VAL A 485 -8.10 0.46 -7.33
CA VAL A 485 -8.95 1.44 -8.03
C VAL A 485 -8.17 2.12 -9.16
N TRP A 486 -6.91 2.50 -8.92
CA TRP A 486 -6.05 3.05 -9.96
C TRP A 486 -5.82 2.04 -11.09
N ALA A 487 -5.49 0.80 -10.78
CA ALA A 487 -5.31 -0.27 -11.76
C ALA A 487 -6.55 -0.49 -12.62
N ASN A 488 -7.75 -0.42 -12.02
CA ASN A 488 -9.00 -0.49 -12.76
C ASN A 488 -9.23 0.70 -13.71
N ILE A 489 -8.71 1.89 -13.39
CA ILE A 489 -8.79 3.06 -14.26
C ILE A 489 -7.73 3.01 -15.35
N SER A 490 -6.52 2.52 -15.05
CA SER A 490 -5.39 2.53 -15.98
C SER A 490 -5.36 1.32 -16.90
N TRP A 491 -5.75 0.14 -16.41
CA TRP A 491 -5.59 -1.16 -17.11
C TRP A 491 -6.89 -1.94 -17.30
N GLY A 492 -8.02 -1.42 -16.82
CA GLY A 492 -9.33 -2.07 -16.99
C GLY A 492 -9.64 -3.22 -16.03
N ARG A 493 -8.76 -3.52 -15.09
CA ARG A 493 -8.93 -4.55 -14.06
C ARG A 493 -8.44 -4.05 -12.72
N TYR A 494 -9.21 -4.26 -11.67
CA TYR A 494 -8.84 -3.84 -10.31
C TYR A 494 -7.89 -4.80 -9.59
N TRP A 495 -7.65 -5.99 -10.15
CA TRP A 495 -6.70 -6.99 -9.65
C TRP A 495 -6.16 -7.82 -10.80
N GLY A 496 -4.87 -7.84 -10.98
CA GLY A 496 -4.18 -8.51 -12.08
C GLY A 496 -3.35 -9.71 -11.67
N TRP A 497 -3.31 -10.04 -10.38
CA TRP A 497 -2.40 -11.05 -9.81
C TRP A 497 -0.91 -10.74 -10.08
N ASP A 498 -0.57 -9.47 -10.30
CA ASP A 498 0.81 -9.04 -10.40
C ASP A 498 1.57 -9.38 -9.11
N PRO A 499 2.84 -9.82 -9.18
CA PRO A 499 3.62 -10.19 -8.00
C PRO A 499 3.63 -9.12 -6.91
N LYS A 500 3.59 -7.83 -7.27
CA LYS A 500 3.58 -6.72 -6.30
C LYS A 500 2.24 -6.60 -5.58
N GLU A 501 1.13 -6.81 -6.28
CA GLU A 501 -0.21 -6.89 -5.69
C GLU A 501 -0.31 -8.07 -4.72
N VAL A 502 0.16 -9.24 -5.16
CA VAL A 502 0.13 -10.48 -4.38
C VAL A 502 0.98 -10.34 -3.11
N TRP A 503 2.21 -9.80 -3.20
CA TRP A 503 3.07 -9.63 -2.02
C TRP A 503 2.59 -8.54 -1.07
N ALA A 504 1.92 -7.50 -1.58
CA ALA A 504 1.23 -6.52 -0.72
C ALA A 504 0.09 -7.18 0.07
N LEU A 505 -0.71 -8.05 -0.57
CA LEU A 505 -1.73 -8.86 0.08
C LEU A 505 -1.12 -9.83 1.10
N ILE A 506 -0.05 -10.56 0.76
CA ILE A 506 0.67 -11.47 1.67
C ILE A 506 1.16 -10.69 2.90
N THR A 507 1.74 -9.52 2.72
CA THR A 507 2.20 -8.67 3.83
C THR A 507 1.05 -8.26 4.72
N MET A 508 -0.09 -7.85 4.16
CA MET A 508 -1.30 -7.54 4.92
C MET A 508 -1.80 -8.77 5.72
N LEU A 509 -1.82 -9.96 5.10
CA LEU A 509 -2.22 -11.19 5.77
C LEU A 509 -1.27 -11.54 6.93
N ILE A 510 0.04 -11.47 6.74
CA ILE A 510 1.03 -11.73 7.79
C ILE A 510 0.82 -10.78 8.97
N TYR A 511 0.72 -9.48 8.74
CA TYR A 511 0.53 -8.52 9.84
C TYR A 511 -0.84 -8.63 10.51
N SER A 512 -1.88 -9.09 9.80
CA SER A 512 -3.21 -9.30 10.37
C SER A 512 -3.24 -10.32 11.50
N VAL A 513 -2.31 -11.28 11.55
CA VAL A 513 -2.14 -12.26 12.63
C VAL A 513 -2.00 -11.59 13.99
N LEU A 514 -1.31 -10.45 14.06
CA LEU A 514 -1.11 -9.69 15.31
C LEU A 514 -2.42 -9.16 15.90
N PHE A 515 -3.42 -8.86 15.05
CA PHE A 515 -4.76 -8.46 15.52
C PHE A 515 -5.55 -9.62 16.12
N HIS A 516 -5.18 -10.86 15.79
CA HIS A 516 -5.84 -12.06 16.30
C HIS A 516 -5.22 -12.61 17.60
N SER A 517 -4.44 -11.79 18.34
CA SER A 517 -3.84 -12.19 19.62
C SER A 517 -4.87 -12.62 20.68
N GLY A 518 -6.16 -12.23 20.52
CA GLY A 518 -7.28 -12.75 21.29
C GLY A 518 -7.52 -14.24 21.10
N SER A 519 -7.34 -14.73 19.88
CA SER A 519 -7.51 -16.13 19.47
C SER A 519 -6.19 -16.91 19.49
N ILE A 520 -5.06 -16.26 19.21
CA ILE A 520 -3.72 -16.86 19.16
C ILE A 520 -2.98 -16.51 20.45
N LYS A 521 -3.00 -17.42 21.45
CA LYS A 521 -2.44 -17.17 22.77
C LYS A 521 -0.95 -16.79 22.74
N ALA A 522 -0.17 -17.34 21.81
CA ALA A 522 1.25 -17.03 21.65
C ALA A 522 1.50 -15.55 21.40
N MET A 523 0.66 -14.86 20.63
CA MET A 523 0.78 -13.43 20.32
C MET A 523 0.47 -12.51 21.51
N ARG A 524 0.03 -13.05 22.65
CA ARG A 524 -0.13 -12.29 23.89
C ARG A 524 1.17 -12.15 24.67
N ARG A 525 2.15 -13.05 24.42
CA ARG A 525 3.47 -12.99 25.06
C ARG A 525 4.29 -11.88 24.44
N PRO A 526 4.78 -10.89 25.22
CA PRO A 526 5.48 -9.74 24.64
C PRO A 526 6.66 -10.12 23.75
N MET A 527 7.49 -11.06 24.16
CA MET A 527 8.65 -11.47 23.37
C MET A 527 8.24 -12.16 22.05
N THR A 528 7.22 -13.04 22.07
CA THR A 528 6.71 -13.69 20.85
C THR A 528 6.13 -12.65 19.87
N PHE A 529 5.43 -11.64 20.39
CA PHE A 529 4.92 -10.53 19.58
C PHE A 529 6.07 -9.76 18.90
N HIS A 530 7.14 -9.43 19.64
CA HIS A 530 8.28 -8.69 19.12
C HIS A 530 9.07 -9.49 18.07
N ILE A 531 9.33 -10.78 18.32
CA ILE A 531 9.97 -11.66 17.34
C ILE A 531 9.10 -11.74 16.07
N TYR A 532 7.78 -11.87 16.23
CA TYR A 532 6.87 -11.90 15.08
C TYR A 532 6.92 -10.60 14.27
N CYS A 533 6.98 -9.42 14.92
CA CYS A 533 7.11 -8.14 14.21
C CYS A 533 8.39 -8.06 13.37
N ILE A 534 9.52 -8.60 13.87
CA ILE A 534 10.78 -8.66 13.13
C ILE A 534 10.62 -9.56 11.90
N LEU A 535 10.10 -10.77 12.07
CA LEU A 535 9.92 -11.72 10.98
C LEU A 535 8.90 -11.22 9.96
N ALA A 536 7.80 -10.60 10.41
CA ALA A 536 6.80 -10.02 9.55
C ALA A 536 7.38 -8.90 8.65
N PHE A 537 8.35 -8.14 9.14
CA PHE A 537 8.97 -7.08 8.34
C PHE A 537 9.75 -7.61 7.13
N LEU A 538 10.19 -8.86 7.16
CA LEU A 538 10.80 -9.50 5.99
C LEU A 538 9.83 -9.53 4.79
N SER A 539 8.54 -9.64 5.03
CA SER A 539 7.54 -9.56 3.94
C SER A 539 7.48 -8.16 3.32
N VAL A 540 7.66 -7.09 4.11
CA VAL A 540 7.76 -5.70 3.60
C VAL A 540 9.00 -5.56 2.71
N LEU A 541 10.15 -6.03 3.20
CA LEU A 541 11.40 -6.00 2.43
C LEU A 541 11.27 -6.79 1.13
N PHE A 542 10.62 -7.95 1.17
CA PHE A 542 10.41 -8.74 -0.03
C PHE A 542 9.42 -8.08 -0.98
N THR A 543 8.34 -7.48 -0.50
CA THR A 543 7.38 -6.73 -1.33
C THR A 543 8.06 -5.56 -2.04
N TYR A 544 8.98 -4.86 -1.37
CA TYR A 544 9.66 -3.71 -1.94
C TYR A 544 10.84 -4.11 -2.85
N PHE A 545 11.75 -4.93 -2.35
CA PHE A 545 12.98 -5.31 -3.05
C PHE A 545 12.86 -6.63 -3.81
N GLY A 546 12.33 -7.67 -3.16
CA GLY A 546 12.25 -9.00 -3.74
C GLY A 546 11.40 -9.03 -5.01
N VAL A 547 10.28 -8.33 -5.03
CA VAL A 547 9.44 -8.24 -6.21
C VAL A 547 10.17 -7.49 -7.33
N ASN A 548 10.76 -6.32 -7.04
CA ASN A 548 11.41 -5.50 -8.07
C ASN A 548 12.65 -6.19 -8.67
N PHE A 549 13.50 -6.81 -7.85
CA PHE A 549 14.80 -7.34 -8.30
C PHE A 549 14.78 -8.85 -8.60
N ILE A 550 13.84 -9.62 -8.02
CA ILE A 550 13.82 -11.08 -8.17
C ILE A 550 12.64 -11.53 -9.03
N LEU A 551 11.41 -11.09 -8.72
CA LEU A 551 10.23 -11.59 -9.41
C LEU A 551 9.94 -10.85 -10.72
N GLY A 552 10.03 -9.54 -10.74
CA GLY A 552 9.58 -8.68 -11.84
C GLY A 552 8.05 -8.48 -11.80
N GLY A 553 7.48 -8.01 -12.90
CA GLY A 553 6.03 -7.79 -13.06
C GLY A 553 5.69 -6.45 -13.71
N LEU A 554 4.40 -6.17 -13.90
CA LEU A 554 3.91 -4.94 -14.52
C LEU A 554 4.24 -3.67 -13.73
N HIS A 555 4.49 -3.80 -12.43
CA HIS A 555 4.83 -2.70 -11.52
C HIS A 555 6.34 -2.51 -11.31
N SER A 556 7.20 -3.20 -12.06
CA SER A 556 8.65 -3.00 -11.99
C SER A 556 9.05 -1.79 -12.84
N TYR A 557 8.86 -0.59 -12.28
CA TYR A 557 9.30 0.69 -12.86
C TYR A 557 10.69 1.13 -12.35
N ALA A 558 11.48 0.19 -11.84
CA ALA A 558 12.84 0.46 -11.34
C ALA A 558 13.88 0.33 -12.46
#